data_4cfacdfa4a1fe0ede6ea359a9292c9ca
#
_entry.id   4cfacdfa4a1fe0ede6ea359a9292c9ca
#
_cell.length_a   1.000
_cell.length_b   1.000
_cell.length_c   1.000
_cell.angle_alpha   90.00
_cell.angle_beta   90.00
_cell.angle_gamma   90.00
#
_symmetry.space_group_name_H-M   'P 1'
#
loop_
_entity.id
_entity.type
_entity.pdbx_description
1 polymer ?
#
loop_
_entity_poly.entity_id
_entity_poly.type
_entity_poly.pdbx_seq_one_letter_code
_entity_poly.pdbx_strand_id
1 'polypeptide(L)'
;MFCMEQFSEIKGFEGLYVASPDGRIFKFEEGKLGKQIGIPKTTSGQNYTTTALYDATGKKRNVLVHRIIAETFIPNPDNLPCVNHKDGNRHNNRVENLEWCTYSENSRHALDSGLYQTDKVVKGREEFSFLRGWSQVKNFQMQQVKNEILDALGLKTRVSWYQRLYGNIEPRITEARAIEAVFAKYGIKDIWGV
;
A
#
# COMPACT_ATOMS: atom_id res chain seq x y z
N MET A 1 -20.46 -12.63 -32.24
CA MET A 1 -19.01 -12.56 -32.46
C MET A 1 -18.35 -12.96 -31.15
N PHE A 2 -17.96 -14.22 -31.00
CA PHE A 2 -17.31 -14.71 -29.79
C PHE A 2 -15.92 -14.11 -29.77
N CYS A 3 -15.65 -13.21 -28.81
CA CYS A 3 -14.31 -12.73 -28.52
C CYS A 3 -13.51 -13.94 -28.00
N MET A 4 -12.54 -14.42 -28.78
CA MET A 4 -11.60 -15.44 -28.29
C MET A 4 -10.89 -14.83 -27.07
N GLU A 5 -11.15 -15.37 -25.88
CA GLU A 5 -10.40 -15.01 -24.68
C GLU A 5 -8.91 -15.28 -24.97
N GLN A 6 -8.11 -14.23 -24.95
CA GLN A 6 -6.66 -14.33 -25.15
C GLN A 6 -6.03 -14.85 -23.88
N PHE A 7 -5.79 -16.14 -23.79
CA PHE A 7 -5.01 -16.74 -22.71
C PHE A 7 -3.52 -16.54 -22.99
N SER A 8 -2.76 -16.24 -21.95
CA SER A 8 -1.30 -16.14 -22.03
C SER A 8 -0.65 -16.95 -20.90
N GLU A 9 0.48 -17.56 -21.19
CA GLU A 9 1.25 -18.31 -20.19
C GLU A 9 1.77 -17.38 -19.09
N ILE A 10 1.76 -17.88 -17.86
CA ILE A 10 2.21 -17.13 -16.69
C ILE A 10 3.73 -17.28 -16.55
N LYS A 11 4.45 -16.16 -16.53
CA LYS A 11 5.90 -16.12 -16.36
C LYS A 11 6.35 -16.85 -15.09
N GLY A 12 7.27 -17.80 -15.25
CA GLY A 12 7.78 -18.66 -14.17
C GLY A 12 6.89 -19.86 -13.85
N PHE A 13 5.82 -20.05 -14.64
CA PHE A 13 4.90 -21.20 -14.57
C PHE A 13 4.50 -21.67 -15.98
N GLU A 14 5.38 -21.48 -16.96
CA GLU A 14 5.17 -21.81 -18.37
C GLU A 14 4.80 -23.30 -18.51
N GLY A 15 3.85 -23.58 -19.39
CA GLY A 15 3.33 -24.94 -19.60
C GLY A 15 2.45 -25.51 -18.48
N LEU A 16 2.31 -24.80 -17.34
CA LEU A 16 1.55 -25.27 -16.18
C LEU A 16 0.28 -24.45 -15.93
N TYR A 17 0.34 -23.14 -16.19
CA TYR A 17 -0.77 -22.23 -15.96
C TYR A 17 -0.83 -21.13 -17.01
N VAL A 18 -2.05 -20.72 -17.33
CA VAL A 18 -2.36 -19.57 -18.18
C VAL A 18 -3.29 -18.61 -17.45
N ALA A 19 -3.16 -17.34 -17.78
CA ALA A 19 -4.03 -16.28 -17.30
C ALA A 19 -4.93 -15.74 -18.42
N SER A 20 -6.08 -15.18 -18.06
CA SER A 20 -6.96 -14.46 -18.98
C SER A 20 -7.02 -12.97 -18.62
N PRO A 21 -7.29 -12.06 -19.58
CA PRO A 21 -7.33 -10.61 -19.34
C PRO A 21 -8.38 -10.15 -18.31
N ASP A 22 -9.39 -10.99 -18.06
CA ASP A 22 -10.41 -10.73 -17.04
C ASP A 22 -10.00 -11.14 -15.61
N GLY A 23 -8.73 -11.52 -15.41
CA GLY A 23 -8.16 -11.80 -14.08
C GLY A 23 -8.33 -13.24 -13.59
N ARG A 24 -8.69 -14.18 -14.45
CA ARG A 24 -8.79 -15.61 -14.11
C ARG A 24 -7.49 -16.36 -14.42
N ILE A 25 -7.20 -17.40 -13.66
CA ILE A 25 -6.04 -18.28 -13.82
C ILE A 25 -6.56 -19.71 -14.04
N PHE A 26 -5.95 -20.43 -14.96
CA PHE A 26 -6.31 -21.80 -15.31
C PHE A 26 -5.07 -22.71 -15.29
N LYS A 27 -5.28 -23.97 -14.97
CA LYS A 27 -4.28 -25.00 -15.28
C LYS A 27 -4.11 -25.10 -16.79
N PHE A 28 -2.87 -25.35 -17.23
CA PHE A 28 -2.56 -25.61 -18.61
C PHE A 28 -1.68 -26.86 -18.67
N GLU A 29 -2.18 -27.91 -19.30
CA GLU A 29 -1.51 -29.21 -19.35
C GLU A 29 -1.61 -29.75 -20.78
N GLU A 30 -0.51 -30.22 -21.35
CA GLU A 30 -0.44 -30.81 -22.70
C GLU A 30 -1.08 -29.94 -23.80
N GLY A 31 -0.92 -28.64 -23.74
CA GLY A 31 -1.51 -27.72 -24.71
C GLY A 31 -3.01 -27.49 -24.57
N LYS A 32 -3.62 -27.96 -23.49
CA LYS A 32 -5.06 -27.84 -23.22
C LYS A 32 -5.37 -27.01 -22.01
N LEU A 33 -6.43 -26.20 -22.13
CA LEU A 33 -6.97 -25.44 -21.02
C LEU A 33 -7.67 -26.40 -20.03
N GLY A 34 -7.16 -26.42 -18.80
CA GLY A 34 -7.67 -27.25 -17.72
C GLY A 34 -8.62 -26.47 -16.80
N LYS A 35 -8.70 -26.94 -15.54
CA LYS A 35 -9.59 -26.37 -14.53
C LYS A 35 -9.16 -24.95 -14.15
N GLN A 36 -10.15 -24.05 -14.00
CA GLN A 36 -9.93 -22.74 -13.40
C GLN A 36 -9.43 -22.88 -11.96
N ILE A 37 -8.38 -22.17 -11.62
CA ILE A 37 -7.83 -22.11 -10.26
C ILE A 37 -8.80 -21.28 -9.40
N GLY A 38 -9.25 -21.89 -8.31
CA GLY A 38 -10.09 -21.21 -7.34
C GLY A 38 -9.29 -20.07 -6.67
N ILE A 39 -9.81 -18.87 -6.80
CA ILE A 39 -9.28 -17.70 -6.09
C ILE A 39 -10.12 -17.57 -4.83
N PRO A 40 -9.54 -17.73 -3.62
CA PRO A 40 -10.27 -17.60 -2.38
C PRO A 40 -10.90 -16.20 -2.29
N LYS A 41 -12.20 -16.12 -2.02
CA LYS A 41 -12.82 -14.85 -1.66
C LYS A 41 -12.23 -14.41 -0.31
N THR A 42 -11.45 -13.36 -0.31
CA THR A 42 -10.98 -12.77 0.95
C THR A 42 -12.17 -12.15 1.67
N THR A 43 -12.41 -12.60 2.90
CA THR A 43 -13.54 -12.15 3.74
C THR A 43 -13.34 -10.75 4.33
N SER A 44 -12.14 -10.20 4.29
CA SER A 44 -11.86 -8.83 4.68
C SER A 44 -11.53 -7.98 3.46
N GLY A 45 -12.31 -6.95 3.17
CA GLY A 45 -12.19 -6.08 2.00
C GLY A 45 -10.88 -5.28 1.89
N GLN A 46 -9.89 -5.56 2.74
CA GLN A 46 -8.61 -4.86 2.76
C GLN A 46 -7.43 -5.66 2.20
N ASN A 47 -7.58 -6.96 1.94
CA ASN A 47 -6.47 -7.78 1.48
C ASN A 47 -6.52 -8.01 -0.03
N TYR A 48 -5.35 -8.02 -0.66
CA TYR A 48 -5.19 -8.40 -2.07
C TYR A 48 -5.58 -9.87 -2.27
N THR A 49 -6.13 -10.15 -3.46
CA THR A 49 -6.46 -11.51 -3.87
C THR A 49 -5.18 -12.32 -4.09
N THR A 50 -5.05 -13.43 -3.38
CA THR A 50 -3.91 -14.36 -3.49
C THR A 50 -4.37 -15.74 -3.93
N THR A 51 -3.51 -16.47 -4.60
CA THR A 51 -3.70 -17.88 -4.91
C THR A 51 -2.41 -18.67 -4.78
N ALA A 52 -2.50 -19.98 -4.72
CA ALA A 52 -1.33 -20.86 -4.67
C ALA A 52 -1.14 -21.54 -6.03
N LEU A 53 0.03 -21.35 -6.62
CA LEU A 53 0.48 -22.05 -7.80
C LEU A 53 1.63 -23.00 -7.45
N TYR A 54 1.83 -24.04 -8.24
CA TYR A 54 2.92 -25.01 -8.05
C TYR A 54 3.85 -24.90 -9.26
N ASP A 55 5.14 -24.74 -9.02
CA ASP A 55 6.13 -24.71 -10.09
C ASP A 55 6.43 -26.13 -10.64
N ALA A 56 7.26 -26.21 -11.66
CA ALA A 56 7.61 -27.48 -12.31
C ALA A 56 8.27 -28.50 -11.37
N THR A 57 8.80 -28.05 -10.22
CA THR A 57 9.36 -28.93 -9.18
C THR A 57 8.33 -29.39 -8.17
N GLY A 58 7.06 -28.97 -8.31
CA GLY A 58 5.98 -29.23 -7.36
C GLY A 58 5.99 -28.34 -6.12
N LYS A 59 6.87 -27.31 -6.08
CA LYS A 59 6.94 -26.39 -4.96
C LYS A 59 5.80 -25.38 -5.02
N LYS A 60 5.07 -25.27 -3.91
CA LYS A 60 3.99 -24.29 -3.74
C LYS A 60 4.52 -22.87 -3.62
N ARG A 61 3.95 -21.94 -4.39
CA ARG A 61 4.18 -20.51 -4.30
C ARG A 61 2.86 -19.76 -4.11
N ASN A 62 2.76 -18.94 -3.09
CA ASN A 62 1.64 -18.02 -2.91
C ASN A 62 1.92 -16.76 -3.75
N VAL A 63 1.02 -16.44 -4.67
CA VAL A 63 1.17 -15.32 -5.60
C VAL A 63 0.00 -14.34 -5.49
N LEU A 64 0.27 -13.07 -5.75
CA LEU A 64 -0.74 -12.02 -5.84
C LEU A 64 -1.34 -12.03 -7.24
N VAL A 65 -2.65 -12.21 -7.35
CA VAL A 65 -3.33 -12.35 -8.65
C VAL A 65 -3.11 -11.13 -9.53
N HIS A 66 -3.32 -9.90 -9.01
CA HIS A 66 -3.12 -8.67 -9.78
C HIS A 66 -1.69 -8.54 -10.34
N ARG A 67 -0.66 -9.00 -9.60
CA ARG A 67 0.72 -8.97 -10.10
C ARG A 67 0.92 -9.95 -11.24
N ILE A 68 0.43 -11.18 -11.10
CA ILE A 68 0.50 -12.19 -12.17
C ILE A 68 -0.18 -11.67 -13.45
N ILE A 69 -1.37 -11.08 -13.32
CA ILE A 69 -2.10 -10.51 -14.45
C ILE A 69 -1.32 -9.34 -15.09
N ALA A 70 -0.83 -8.42 -14.28
CA ALA A 70 -0.04 -7.29 -14.78
C ALA A 70 1.25 -7.75 -15.47
N GLU A 71 2.01 -8.67 -14.86
CA GLU A 71 3.26 -9.23 -15.41
C GLU A 71 3.03 -10.00 -16.72
N THR A 72 1.85 -10.59 -16.89
CA THR A 72 1.50 -11.37 -18.09
C THR A 72 1.04 -10.49 -19.25
N PHE A 73 0.28 -9.42 -18.97
CA PHE A 73 -0.45 -8.69 -20.01
C PHE A 73 -0.03 -7.23 -20.18
N ILE A 74 0.60 -6.60 -19.17
CA ILE A 74 0.90 -5.17 -19.19
C ILE A 74 2.42 -4.97 -19.28
N PRO A 75 2.94 -4.41 -20.38
CA PRO A 75 4.36 -4.07 -20.48
C PRO A 75 4.81 -3.13 -19.37
N ASN A 76 6.01 -3.39 -18.82
CA ASN A 76 6.62 -2.56 -17.77
C ASN A 76 8.07 -2.18 -18.17
N PRO A 77 8.25 -1.33 -19.19
CA PRO A 77 9.57 -0.97 -19.70
C PRO A 77 10.40 -0.19 -18.67
N ASP A 78 9.73 0.57 -17.78
CA ASP A 78 10.38 1.41 -16.78
C ASP A 78 10.64 0.66 -15.46
N ASN A 79 10.34 -0.65 -15.38
CA ASN A 79 10.47 -1.47 -14.18
C ASN A 79 9.79 -0.87 -12.94
N LEU A 80 8.60 -0.30 -13.11
CA LEU A 80 7.83 0.28 -12.03
C LEU A 80 7.47 -0.78 -10.96
N PRO A 81 7.61 -0.47 -9.67
CA PRO A 81 7.56 -1.47 -8.60
C PRO A 81 6.16 -1.88 -8.17
N CYS A 82 5.15 -1.05 -8.42
CA CYS A 82 3.79 -1.26 -7.94
C CYS A 82 2.81 -1.55 -9.08
N VAL A 83 1.78 -2.33 -8.75
CA VAL A 83 0.57 -2.48 -9.57
C VAL A 83 -0.58 -1.83 -8.81
N ASN A 84 -1.20 -0.82 -9.43
CA ASN A 84 -2.36 -0.11 -8.91
C ASN A 84 -3.65 -0.67 -9.50
N HIS A 85 -4.75 -0.65 -8.71
CA HIS A 85 -6.11 -0.88 -9.17
C HIS A 85 -6.77 0.48 -9.40
N LYS A 86 -7.04 0.85 -10.65
CA LYS A 86 -7.57 2.17 -11.04
C LYS A 86 -8.89 2.52 -10.34
N ASP A 87 -9.74 1.52 -10.10
CA ASP A 87 -11.01 1.67 -9.38
C ASP A 87 -10.89 1.57 -7.86
N GLY A 88 -9.67 1.36 -7.33
CA GLY A 88 -9.41 1.13 -5.91
C GLY A 88 -9.88 -0.23 -5.37
N ASN A 89 -10.53 -1.06 -6.17
CA ASN A 89 -11.03 -2.36 -5.76
C ASN A 89 -9.95 -3.44 -5.95
N ARG A 90 -9.34 -3.88 -4.85
CA ARG A 90 -8.26 -4.88 -4.82
C ARG A 90 -8.66 -6.29 -5.31
N HIS A 91 -9.94 -6.49 -5.59
CA HIS A 91 -10.48 -7.75 -6.11
C HIS A 91 -10.77 -7.70 -7.62
N ASN A 92 -10.77 -6.52 -8.23
CA ASN A 92 -10.95 -6.33 -9.66
C ASN A 92 -9.60 -6.44 -10.39
N ASN A 93 -9.18 -7.68 -10.67
CA ASN A 93 -7.88 -7.98 -11.29
C ASN A 93 -7.92 -8.00 -12.82
N ARG A 94 -8.90 -7.36 -13.46
CA ARG A 94 -8.96 -7.22 -14.91
C ARG A 94 -7.81 -6.36 -15.42
N VAL A 95 -7.22 -6.72 -16.55
CA VAL A 95 -6.09 -5.98 -17.17
C VAL A 95 -6.41 -4.50 -17.36
N GLU A 96 -7.62 -4.18 -17.81
CA GLU A 96 -8.09 -2.81 -18.02
C GLU A 96 -8.11 -1.95 -16.75
N ASN A 97 -8.23 -2.61 -15.58
CA ASN A 97 -8.24 -1.97 -14.26
C ASN A 97 -6.86 -1.89 -13.60
N LEU A 98 -5.85 -2.53 -14.16
CA LEU A 98 -4.51 -2.57 -13.59
C LEU A 98 -3.56 -1.63 -14.34
N GLU A 99 -2.60 -1.08 -13.62
CA GLU A 99 -1.52 -0.27 -14.19
C GLU A 99 -0.25 -0.40 -13.35
N TRP A 100 0.92 -0.31 -14.01
CA TRP A 100 2.18 -0.17 -13.32
C TRP A 100 2.37 1.27 -12.85
N CYS A 101 2.89 1.46 -11.64
CA CYS A 101 3.11 2.79 -11.07
C CYS A 101 4.26 2.79 -10.06
N THR A 102 4.70 3.98 -9.68
CA THR A 102 5.62 4.20 -8.57
C THR A 102 4.90 4.09 -7.22
N TYR A 103 5.66 3.96 -6.12
CA TYR A 103 5.10 4.01 -4.75
C TYR A 103 4.38 5.33 -4.47
N SER A 104 4.93 6.44 -4.97
CA SER A 104 4.36 7.79 -4.80
C SER A 104 3.01 7.94 -5.49
N GLU A 105 2.91 7.49 -6.74
CA GLU A 105 1.66 7.52 -7.53
C GLU A 105 0.59 6.65 -6.88
N ASN A 106 0.96 5.42 -6.48
CA ASN A 106 0.04 4.52 -5.80
C ASN A 106 -0.51 5.11 -4.49
N SER A 107 0.36 5.78 -3.72
CA SER A 107 -0.04 6.44 -2.47
C SER A 107 -0.93 7.65 -2.73
N ARG A 108 -0.64 8.44 -3.78
CA ARG A 108 -1.46 9.58 -4.18
C ARG A 108 -2.84 9.12 -4.66
N HIS A 109 -2.89 8.13 -5.53
CA HIS A 109 -4.16 7.54 -5.99
C HIS A 109 -5.02 7.06 -4.80
N ALA A 110 -4.41 6.42 -3.81
CA ALA A 110 -5.13 5.95 -2.62
C ALA A 110 -5.67 7.11 -1.76
N LEU A 111 -4.97 8.26 -1.71
CA LEU A 111 -5.45 9.49 -1.06
C LEU A 111 -6.61 10.11 -1.84
N ASP A 112 -6.43 10.32 -3.14
CA ASP A 112 -7.39 10.99 -4.02
C ASP A 112 -8.70 10.18 -4.15
N SER A 113 -8.59 8.85 -4.10
CA SER A 113 -9.73 7.92 -4.15
C SER A 113 -10.41 7.69 -2.79
N GLY A 114 -9.96 8.36 -1.71
CA GLY A 114 -10.50 8.18 -0.36
C GLY A 114 -10.30 6.77 0.21
N LEU A 115 -9.39 5.97 -0.36
CA LEU A 115 -9.09 4.61 0.10
C LEU A 115 -8.30 4.60 1.43
N TYR A 116 -7.58 5.68 1.74
CA TYR A 116 -7.20 5.96 3.10
C TYR A 116 -8.43 6.48 3.83
N GLN A 117 -9.04 5.63 4.66
CA GLN A 117 -9.97 6.12 5.65
C GLN A 117 -9.17 6.98 6.64
N THR A 118 -9.04 8.27 6.32
CA THR A 118 -8.51 9.28 7.24
C THR A 118 -9.36 9.35 8.52
N ASP A 119 -10.61 8.90 8.46
CA ASP A 119 -11.52 8.81 9.62
C ASP A 119 -11.11 7.75 10.66
N LYS A 120 -10.23 6.80 10.29
CA LYS A 120 -9.52 5.92 11.24
C LYS A 120 -8.22 6.51 11.75
N VAL A 121 -7.77 7.60 11.16
CA VAL A 121 -6.72 8.42 11.73
C VAL A 121 -7.35 9.12 12.93
N VAL A 122 -7.45 8.34 13.96
CA VAL A 122 -7.28 8.85 15.29
C VAL A 122 -8.26 9.97 15.68
N LYS A 123 -9.30 9.60 16.42
CA LYS A 123 -9.94 10.49 17.38
C LYS A 123 -8.96 10.79 18.54
N GLY A 124 -7.79 11.30 18.23
CA GLY A 124 -6.94 11.98 19.18
C GLY A 124 -7.61 13.29 19.56
N ARG A 125 -7.39 13.76 20.75
CA ARG A 125 -7.83 15.11 21.13
C ARG A 125 -6.99 16.10 20.32
N GLU A 126 -7.66 16.94 19.53
CA GLU A 126 -7.00 17.93 18.65
C GLU A 126 -6.03 18.80 19.43
N GLU A 127 -6.38 19.14 20.67
CA GLU A 127 -5.57 19.93 21.60
C GLU A 127 -4.21 19.31 21.95
N PHE A 128 -4.06 17.98 21.82
CA PHE A 128 -2.81 17.24 22.09
C PHE A 128 -2.06 16.84 20.82
N SER A 129 -2.63 17.14 19.65
CA SER A 129 -1.97 16.92 18.36
C SER A 129 -0.95 18.02 18.10
N PHE A 130 0.21 17.68 17.55
CA PHE A 130 1.15 18.69 17.05
C PHE A 130 1.26 18.66 15.50
N LEU A 131 0.18 18.24 14.83
CA LEU A 131 0.10 18.25 13.37
C LEU A 131 0.27 19.64 12.79
N ARG A 132 -0.27 20.68 13.45
CA ARG A 132 -0.13 22.08 13.04
C ARG A 132 1.34 22.48 12.99
N GLY A 133 2.11 22.19 14.03
CA GLY A 133 3.56 22.43 14.02
C GLY A 133 4.28 21.62 12.95
N TRP A 134 3.88 20.34 12.82
CA TRP A 134 4.47 19.44 11.82
C TRP A 134 4.24 19.89 10.37
N SER A 135 3.07 20.44 10.05
CA SER A 135 2.74 20.95 8.71
C SER A 135 3.60 22.16 8.30
N GLN A 136 4.18 22.87 9.25
CA GLN A 136 5.06 24.03 9.02
C GLN A 136 6.52 23.62 8.80
N VAL A 137 6.88 22.36 9.07
CA VAL A 137 8.26 21.87 8.87
C VAL A 137 8.54 21.76 7.37
N LYS A 138 9.65 22.33 6.91
CA LYS A 138 10.10 22.21 5.51
C LYS A 138 10.44 20.77 5.17
N ASN A 139 10.09 20.30 3.98
CA ASN A 139 10.25 18.90 3.54
C ASN A 139 11.64 18.34 3.80
N PHE A 140 12.69 19.12 3.53
CA PHE A 140 14.08 18.66 3.72
C PHE A 140 14.49 18.56 5.21
N GLN A 141 13.73 19.15 6.14
CA GLN A 141 13.99 19.13 7.58
C GLN A 141 13.14 18.08 8.31
N MET A 142 12.12 17.53 7.68
CA MET A 142 11.15 16.64 8.33
C MET A 142 11.80 15.46 9.06
N GLN A 143 12.76 14.78 8.41
CA GLN A 143 13.41 13.63 9.04
C GLN A 143 14.25 14.04 10.26
N GLN A 144 14.92 15.18 10.19
CA GLN A 144 15.72 15.71 11.28
C GLN A 144 14.84 16.12 12.47
N VAL A 145 13.80 16.92 12.24
CA VAL A 145 12.84 17.34 13.28
C VAL A 145 12.20 16.14 13.96
N LYS A 146 11.79 15.14 13.17
CA LYS A 146 11.23 13.90 13.69
C LYS A 146 12.21 13.17 14.61
N ASN A 147 13.46 13.02 14.19
CA ASN A 147 14.48 12.34 14.99
C ASN A 147 14.74 13.11 16.29
N GLU A 148 14.87 14.44 16.24
CA GLU A 148 15.08 15.27 17.43
C GLU A 148 13.91 15.16 18.43
N ILE A 149 12.66 15.09 17.96
CA ILE A 149 11.50 14.88 18.84
C ILE A 149 11.53 13.47 19.43
N LEU A 150 11.81 12.45 18.63
CA LEU A 150 11.89 11.06 19.10
C LEU A 150 12.96 10.91 20.19
N ASP A 151 14.14 11.52 19.99
CA ASP A 151 15.24 11.50 20.94
C ASP A 151 14.88 12.26 22.22
N ALA A 152 14.29 13.45 22.10
CA ALA A 152 13.87 14.27 23.24
C ALA A 152 12.80 13.56 24.10
N LEU A 153 11.97 12.71 23.49
CA LEU A 153 10.94 11.94 24.17
C LEU A 153 11.39 10.53 24.57
N GLY A 154 12.59 10.09 24.19
CA GLY A 154 13.09 8.74 24.43
C GLY A 154 12.31 7.66 23.67
N LEU A 155 11.73 7.99 22.52
CA LEU A 155 10.86 7.09 21.75
C LEU A 155 11.64 6.32 20.68
N LYS A 156 11.37 5.01 20.55
CA LYS A 156 12.08 4.15 19.60
C LYS A 156 11.17 3.59 18.50
N THR A 157 9.85 3.77 18.57
CA THR A 157 8.93 3.10 17.65
C THR A 157 8.13 4.08 16.78
N ARG A 158 7.87 3.65 15.54
CA ARG A 158 7.00 4.41 14.60
C ARG A 158 5.59 4.61 15.16
N VAL A 159 5.05 3.63 15.86
CA VAL A 159 3.71 3.69 16.44
C VAL A 159 3.62 4.79 17.49
N SER A 160 4.59 4.88 18.41
CA SER A 160 4.65 5.91 19.45
C SER A 160 4.73 7.33 18.88
N TRP A 161 5.42 7.50 17.75
CA TRP A 161 5.46 8.76 17.01
C TRP A 161 4.07 9.19 16.54
N TYR A 162 3.38 8.31 15.78
CA TYR A 162 2.07 8.65 15.22
C TYR A 162 1.00 8.88 16.30
N GLN A 163 1.03 8.10 17.38
CA GLN A 163 0.10 8.31 18.49
C GLN A 163 0.21 9.71 19.12
N ARG A 164 1.41 10.27 19.20
CA ARG A 164 1.63 11.64 19.72
C ARG A 164 1.35 12.70 18.66
N LEU A 165 1.83 12.49 17.43
CA LEU A 165 1.60 13.43 16.31
C LEU A 165 0.11 13.74 16.16
N TYR A 166 -0.73 12.74 16.29
CA TYR A 166 -2.18 12.86 16.12
C TYR A 166 -2.96 13.08 17.44
N GLY A 167 -2.29 13.30 18.56
CA GLY A 167 -2.92 13.60 19.85
C GLY A 167 -3.65 12.41 20.51
N ASN A 168 -3.29 11.16 20.17
CA ASN A 168 -3.86 9.97 20.80
C ASN A 168 -3.38 9.75 22.23
N ILE A 169 -2.23 10.31 22.55
CA ILE A 169 -1.63 10.29 23.87
C ILE A 169 -1.52 11.72 24.34
N GLU A 170 -2.15 12.02 25.47
CA GLU A 170 -1.96 13.29 26.18
C GLU A 170 -0.49 13.42 26.60
N PRO A 171 0.23 14.46 26.13
CA PRO A 171 1.63 14.64 26.49
C PRO A 171 1.74 15.08 27.96
N ARG A 172 2.71 14.53 28.66
CA ARG A 172 3.09 15.09 29.95
C ARG A 172 3.65 16.51 29.74
N ILE A 173 3.60 17.36 30.75
CA ILE A 173 4.12 18.73 30.67
C ILE A 173 5.58 18.75 30.19
N THR A 174 6.38 17.78 30.65
CA THR A 174 7.79 17.64 30.22
C THR A 174 7.92 17.26 28.76
N GLU A 175 7.05 16.39 28.25
CA GLU A 175 7.01 15.97 26.85
C GLU A 175 6.56 17.13 25.94
N ALA A 176 5.51 17.86 26.34
CA ALA A 176 5.02 19.03 25.63
C ALA A 176 6.13 20.08 25.47
N ARG A 177 6.80 20.43 26.57
CA ARG A 177 7.95 21.37 26.55
C ARG A 177 9.10 20.89 25.68
N ALA A 178 9.39 19.60 25.68
CA ALA A 178 10.43 19.02 24.82
C ALA A 178 10.07 19.14 23.33
N ILE A 179 8.82 18.87 22.96
CA ILE A 179 8.30 19.05 21.60
C ILE A 179 8.40 20.53 21.19
N GLU A 180 7.91 21.43 22.02
CA GLU A 180 7.96 22.87 21.78
C GLU A 180 9.40 23.39 21.61
N ALA A 181 10.33 22.91 22.44
CA ALA A 181 11.73 23.27 22.34
C ALA A 181 12.38 22.82 21.01
N VAL A 182 11.99 21.66 20.50
CA VAL A 182 12.47 21.21 19.18
C VAL A 182 11.91 22.10 18.08
N PHE A 183 10.60 22.33 18.02
CA PHE A 183 9.99 23.19 17.00
C PHE A 183 10.51 24.63 17.04
N ALA A 184 10.80 25.19 18.24
CA ALA A 184 11.36 26.51 18.40
C ALA A 184 12.71 26.69 17.69
N LYS A 185 13.56 25.67 17.61
CA LYS A 185 14.83 25.70 16.85
C LYS A 185 14.60 25.98 15.36
N TYR A 186 13.43 25.63 14.85
CA TYR A 186 13.03 25.82 13.45
C TYR A 186 12.12 27.03 13.24
N GLY A 187 11.94 27.86 14.28
CA GLY A 187 11.15 29.09 14.25
C GLY A 187 9.63 28.86 14.29
N ILE A 188 9.20 27.65 14.58
CA ILE A 188 7.78 27.25 14.64
C ILE A 188 7.28 27.45 16.08
N LYS A 189 6.23 28.27 16.26
CA LYS A 189 5.68 28.62 17.57
C LYS A 189 4.25 28.12 17.79
N ASP A 190 3.44 28.05 16.73
CA ASP A 190 2.06 27.54 16.77
C ASP A 190 2.07 26.05 16.43
N ILE A 191 2.11 25.22 17.47
CA ILE A 191 2.46 23.80 17.34
C ILE A 191 1.25 22.90 17.51
N TRP A 192 0.42 23.20 18.51
CA TRP A 192 -0.66 22.34 18.94
C TRP A 192 -1.94 22.52 18.12
N GLY A 193 -2.64 21.43 17.85
CA GLY A 193 -3.84 21.37 17.03
C GLY A 193 -3.64 20.66 15.69
N VAL A 194 -4.67 20.67 14.87
CA VAL A 194 -4.74 20.11 13.52
C VAL A 194 -4.83 21.19 12.47
#